data_2594c8f8541008d2e10cd2a3f840e0fd
#
_entry.id   2594c8f8541008d2e10cd2a3f840e0fd
#
_cell.length_a   1.000
_cell.length_b   1.000
_cell.length_c   1.000
_cell.angle_alpha   90.00
_cell.angle_beta   90.00
_cell.angle_gamma   90.00
#
_symmetry.space_group_name_H-M   'P 1'
#
loop_
_entity.id
_entity.type
_entity.pdbx_description
1 polymer ?
#
loop_
_entity_poly.entity_id
_entity_poly.type
_entity_poly.pdbx_seq_one_letter_code
_entity_poly.pdbx_strand_id
1 'polypeptide(L)'
;RITLPRPAVEAGEKLGFLPGDLQNKVDPYLRPLYDGLFDLLGAETFQKLFEKQVIEVAPLAYMRGRTLDDAFIILDEAQNTTPEQMKMFLTRMGVGSKVVVTGDVTQIDLPDKVRSGLIDALHVLRDVEGIAQVRLTEKDVVRHRLVQQIVKAYEKAAEEKTPGSHNHKQTMEVD
;
A
#
# COMPACT_ATOMS: atom_id res chain seq x y z
N ARG A 1 13.94 4.90 -16.26
CA ARG A 1 13.13 3.67 -16.15
C ARG A 1 12.01 3.81 -15.11
N ILE A 2 11.04 2.90 -15.12
CA ILE A 2 9.94 2.87 -14.14
C ILE A 2 10.10 1.61 -13.31
N THR A 3 10.08 1.72 -11.98
CA THR A 3 10.16 0.59 -11.05
C THR A 3 8.96 0.63 -10.10
N LEU A 4 8.20 -0.45 -10.06
CA LEU A 4 6.97 -0.60 -9.25
C LEU A 4 7.15 -1.72 -8.23
N PRO A 5 7.75 -1.45 -7.07
CA PRO A 5 7.78 -2.39 -5.98
C PRO A 5 6.44 -2.42 -5.23
N ARG A 6 6.08 -3.61 -4.73
CA ARG A 6 4.90 -3.80 -3.88
C ARG A 6 5.23 -4.74 -2.73
N PRO A 7 4.79 -4.46 -1.49
CA PRO A 7 4.90 -5.41 -0.40
C PRO A 7 4.10 -6.68 -0.73
N ALA A 8 4.69 -7.83 -0.53
CA ALA A 8 3.97 -9.10 -0.52
C ALA A 8 3.52 -9.34 0.93
N VAL A 9 2.29 -9.00 1.26
CA VAL A 9 1.70 -9.23 2.58
C VAL A 9 0.72 -10.38 2.47
N GLU A 10 0.88 -11.33 3.36
CA GLU A 10 -0.02 -12.46 3.49
C GLU A 10 -1.31 -12.02 4.21
N ALA A 11 -2.35 -11.71 3.48
CA ALA A 11 -3.68 -11.51 4.05
C ALA A 11 -4.22 -12.86 4.56
N GLY A 12 -3.82 -13.26 5.77
CA GLY A 12 -4.33 -14.45 6.45
C GLY A 12 -3.79 -15.80 5.99
N GLU A 13 -3.15 -15.90 4.83
CA GLU A 13 -2.53 -17.12 4.33
C GLU A 13 -1.00 -16.96 4.28
N LYS A 14 -0.28 -17.85 4.94
CA LYS A 14 1.18 -17.83 4.90
C LYS A 14 1.67 -18.23 3.51
N LEU A 15 2.53 -17.43 2.87
CA LEU A 15 3.19 -17.74 1.58
C LEU A 15 3.73 -19.18 1.49
N GLY A 16 4.04 -19.79 2.64
CA GLY A 16 4.46 -21.19 2.73
C GLY A 16 3.42 -22.21 2.31
N PHE A 17 2.11 -21.90 2.32
CA PHE A 17 1.04 -22.82 1.95
C PHE A 17 0.65 -22.78 0.47
N LEU A 18 1.07 -21.79 -0.29
CA LEU A 18 0.79 -21.74 -1.73
C LEU A 18 1.71 -22.71 -2.48
N PRO A 19 1.17 -23.55 -3.38
CA PRO A 19 1.98 -24.42 -4.22
C PRO A 19 2.76 -23.59 -5.25
N GLY A 20 3.99 -23.99 -5.54
CA GLY A 20 4.84 -23.34 -6.53
C GLY A 20 6.14 -22.75 -5.96
N ASP A 21 6.98 -22.25 -6.86
CA ASP A 21 8.17 -21.51 -6.49
C ASP A 21 7.83 -20.11 -5.93
N LEU A 22 8.82 -19.40 -5.41
CA LEU A 22 8.64 -18.10 -4.79
C LEU A 22 8.02 -17.08 -5.76
N GLN A 23 8.34 -17.18 -7.05
CA GLN A 23 7.87 -16.29 -8.09
C GLN A 23 6.36 -16.47 -8.33
N ASN A 24 5.89 -17.70 -8.43
CA ASN A 24 4.47 -18.05 -8.57
C ASN A 24 3.64 -17.62 -7.34
N LYS A 25 4.25 -17.64 -6.15
CA LYS A 25 3.58 -17.21 -4.90
C LYS A 25 3.40 -15.70 -4.79
N VAL A 26 4.30 -14.93 -5.39
CA VAL A 26 4.27 -13.46 -5.33
C VAL A 26 3.47 -12.85 -6.47
N ASP A 27 3.34 -13.54 -7.59
CA ASP A 27 2.66 -13.07 -8.80
C ASP A 27 1.23 -12.54 -8.56
N PRO A 28 0.37 -13.19 -7.75
CA PRO A 28 -0.96 -12.67 -7.45
C PRO A 28 -0.97 -11.27 -6.83
N TYR A 29 0.02 -10.93 -6.02
CA TYR A 29 0.14 -9.62 -5.38
C TYR A 29 0.57 -8.53 -6.36
N LEU A 30 1.27 -8.90 -7.43
CA LEU A 30 1.73 -7.98 -8.46
C LEU A 30 0.70 -7.79 -9.57
N ARG A 31 -0.29 -8.67 -9.70
CA ARG A 31 -1.28 -8.66 -10.77
C ARG A 31 -2.00 -7.33 -10.95
N PRO A 32 -2.47 -6.64 -9.90
CA PRO A 32 -3.10 -5.33 -10.05
C PRO A 32 -2.21 -4.28 -10.72
N LEU A 33 -0.89 -4.36 -10.51
CA LEU A 33 0.06 -3.45 -11.18
C LEU A 33 0.17 -3.78 -12.66
N TYR A 34 0.21 -5.06 -13.03
CA TYR A 34 0.19 -5.47 -14.42
C TYR A 34 -1.10 -5.04 -15.13
N ASP A 35 -2.25 -5.27 -14.51
CA ASP A 35 -3.56 -4.89 -15.05
C ASP A 35 -3.62 -3.38 -15.30
N GLY A 36 -3.20 -2.55 -14.32
CA GLY A 36 -3.14 -1.10 -14.49
C GLY A 36 -2.17 -0.65 -15.58
N LEU A 37 -1.03 -1.31 -15.72
CA LEU A 37 -0.09 -1.00 -16.81
C LEU A 37 -0.62 -1.42 -18.18
N PHE A 38 -1.34 -2.55 -18.27
CA PHE A 38 -2.01 -2.96 -19.50
C PHE A 38 -3.11 -1.96 -19.90
N ASP A 39 -3.91 -1.50 -18.95
CA ASP A 39 -4.98 -0.53 -19.21
C ASP A 39 -4.42 0.81 -19.69
N LEU A 40 -3.30 1.28 -19.13
CA LEU A 40 -2.70 2.57 -19.47
C LEU A 40 -1.89 2.55 -20.76
N LEU A 41 -1.16 1.48 -21.03
CA LEU A 41 -0.18 1.42 -22.12
C LEU A 41 -0.63 0.56 -23.31
N GLY A 42 -1.61 -0.30 -23.08
CA GLY A 42 -1.94 -1.40 -23.98
C GLY A 42 -0.92 -2.54 -23.91
N ALA A 43 -1.37 -3.76 -24.21
CA ALA A 43 -0.58 -4.98 -24.02
C ALA A 43 0.74 -4.96 -24.82
N GLU A 44 0.71 -4.55 -26.08
CA GLU A 44 1.89 -4.53 -26.96
C GLU A 44 2.97 -3.57 -26.45
N THR A 45 2.59 -2.35 -26.08
CA THR A 45 3.53 -1.34 -25.58
C THR A 45 4.13 -1.77 -24.25
N PHE A 46 3.29 -2.28 -23.35
CA PHE A 46 3.75 -2.81 -22.07
C PHE A 46 4.78 -3.92 -22.28
N GLN A 47 4.46 -4.94 -23.08
CA GLN A 47 5.35 -6.07 -23.34
C GLN A 47 6.71 -5.60 -23.85
N LYS A 48 6.72 -4.68 -24.81
CA LYS A 48 7.95 -4.13 -25.38
C LYS A 48 8.80 -3.38 -24.35
N LEU A 49 8.17 -2.61 -23.45
CA LEU A 49 8.88 -1.85 -22.41
C LEU A 49 9.37 -2.76 -21.29
N PHE A 50 8.62 -3.81 -20.97
CA PHE A 50 8.97 -4.81 -19.98
C PHE A 50 10.18 -5.64 -20.44
N GLU A 51 10.17 -6.17 -21.67
CA GLU A 51 11.30 -6.90 -22.26
C GLU A 51 12.58 -6.07 -22.34
N LYS A 52 12.45 -4.77 -22.58
CA LYS A 52 13.57 -3.83 -22.57
C LYS A 52 14.01 -3.40 -21.17
N GLN A 53 13.39 -3.93 -20.13
CA GLN A 53 13.63 -3.55 -18.73
C GLN A 53 13.47 -2.04 -18.44
N VAL A 54 12.64 -1.36 -19.25
CA VAL A 54 12.23 0.03 -19.00
C VAL A 54 11.20 0.07 -17.88
N ILE A 55 10.31 -0.92 -17.82
CA ILE A 55 9.36 -1.14 -16.73
C ILE A 55 9.80 -2.39 -15.96
N GLU A 56 9.82 -2.28 -14.64
CA GLU A 56 10.09 -3.37 -13.71
C GLU A 56 8.98 -3.41 -12.64
N VAL A 57 8.32 -4.54 -12.50
CA VAL A 57 7.36 -4.82 -11.41
C VAL A 57 7.98 -5.91 -10.54
N ALA A 58 8.13 -5.67 -9.24
CA ALA A 58 8.85 -6.60 -8.37
C ALA A 58 8.36 -6.56 -6.92
N PRO A 59 8.53 -7.65 -6.16
CA PRO A 59 8.36 -7.60 -4.71
C PRO A 59 9.29 -6.57 -4.08
N LEU A 60 8.82 -5.88 -3.04
CA LEU A 60 9.61 -4.88 -2.31
C LEU A 60 10.94 -5.46 -1.80
N ALA A 61 10.94 -6.72 -1.40
CA ALA A 61 12.16 -7.38 -0.90
C ALA A 61 13.31 -7.40 -1.92
N TYR A 62 13.00 -7.36 -3.23
CA TYR A 62 14.00 -7.36 -4.29
C TYR A 62 14.70 -6.01 -4.47
N MET A 63 14.27 -4.98 -3.75
CA MET A 63 14.92 -3.67 -3.74
C MET A 63 16.15 -3.65 -2.83
N ARG A 64 16.30 -4.62 -1.94
CA ARG A 64 17.43 -4.67 -0.98
C ARG A 64 18.77 -4.72 -1.71
N GLY A 65 19.73 -3.89 -1.26
CA GLY A 65 21.10 -3.84 -1.81
C GLY A 65 21.22 -3.17 -3.18
N ARG A 66 20.14 -2.60 -3.70
CA ARG A 66 20.14 -1.88 -4.99
C ARG A 66 20.26 -0.37 -4.76
N THR A 67 20.75 0.33 -5.79
CA THR A 67 20.61 1.77 -5.95
C THR A 67 19.86 2.00 -7.25
N LEU A 68 18.81 2.80 -7.20
CA LEU A 68 17.92 3.03 -8.32
C LEU A 68 18.16 4.44 -8.87
N ASP A 69 19.10 4.54 -9.82
CA ASP A 69 19.41 5.80 -10.50
C ASP A 69 18.49 6.02 -11.71
N ASP A 70 18.26 7.28 -12.06
CA ASP A 70 17.47 7.71 -13.23
C ASP A 70 16.14 6.96 -13.37
N ALA A 71 15.45 6.79 -12.23
CA ALA A 71 14.25 5.98 -12.13
C ALA A 71 13.06 6.78 -11.58
N PHE A 72 11.88 6.51 -12.12
CA PHE A 72 10.62 6.86 -11.51
C PHE A 72 10.11 5.63 -10.73
N ILE A 73 10.04 5.73 -9.42
CA ILE A 73 9.81 4.59 -8.53
C ILE A 73 8.47 4.81 -7.82
N ILE A 74 7.56 3.85 -7.92
CA ILE A 74 6.25 3.91 -7.27
C ILE A 74 6.11 2.72 -6.32
N LEU A 75 6.15 2.95 -5.01
CA LEU A 75 5.82 1.94 -4.00
C LEU A 75 4.33 1.97 -3.75
N ASP A 76 3.64 0.92 -4.17
CA ASP A 76 2.20 0.75 -3.97
C ASP A 76 1.90 -0.07 -2.70
N GLU A 77 0.71 0.13 -2.10
CA GLU A 77 0.25 -0.53 -0.85
C GLU A 77 1.25 -0.38 0.31
N ALA A 78 1.86 0.78 0.41
CA ALA A 78 2.95 1.04 1.35
C ALA A 78 2.54 0.96 2.83
N GLN A 79 1.25 1.06 3.17
CA GLN A 79 0.74 0.83 4.52
C GLN A 79 1.08 -0.57 5.05
N ASN A 80 1.29 -1.52 4.13
CA ASN A 80 1.62 -2.90 4.42
C ASN A 80 3.13 -3.17 4.49
N THR A 81 3.94 -2.13 4.64
CA THR A 81 5.37 -2.25 4.98
C THR A 81 5.59 -2.12 6.48
N THR A 82 6.67 -2.72 6.99
CA THR A 82 7.19 -2.36 8.32
C THR A 82 8.06 -1.10 8.25
N PRO A 83 8.34 -0.40 9.36
CA PRO A 83 9.25 0.75 9.38
C PRO A 83 10.64 0.43 8.79
N GLU A 84 11.17 -0.76 9.04
CA GLU A 84 12.45 -1.22 8.52
C GLU A 84 12.40 -1.42 7.00
N GLN A 85 11.30 -1.98 6.47
CA GLN A 85 11.09 -2.14 5.05
C GLN A 85 10.95 -0.80 4.34
N MET A 86 10.18 0.13 4.91
CA MET A 86 10.04 1.49 4.38
C MET A 86 11.38 2.22 4.35
N LYS A 87 12.13 2.20 5.45
CA LYS A 87 13.48 2.78 5.50
C LYS A 87 14.40 2.13 4.48
N MET A 88 14.42 0.80 4.41
CA MET A 88 15.20 0.06 3.42
C MET A 88 14.88 0.51 2.01
N PHE A 89 13.63 0.68 1.67
CA PHE A 89 13.17 1.11 0.35
C PHE A 89 13.56 2.55 0.04
N LEU A 90 13.23 3.50 0.90
CA LEU A 90 13.51 4.93 0.67
C LEU A 90 14.99 5.21 0.49
N THR A 91 15.85 4.42 1.14
CA THR A 91 17.32 4.53 0.97
C THR A 91 17.84 3.87 -0.31
N ARG A 92 16.98 3.37 -1.20
CA ARG A 92 17.35 2.88 -2.55
C ARG A 92 17.34 3.96 -3.61
N MET A 93 16.76 5.12 -3.30
CA MET A 93 16.70 6.23 -4.24
C MET A 93 18.11 6.70 -4.60
N GLY A 94 18.41 6.65 -5.88
CA GLY A 94 19.68 7.10 -6.44
C GLY A 94 19.58 8.48 -7.14
N VAL A 95 20.65 8.87 -7.75
CA VAL A 95 20.74 10.16 -8.45
C VAL A 95 19.75 10.20 -9.63
N GLY A 96 19.12 11.36 -9.86
CA GLY A 96 18.16 11.56 -10.95
C GLY A 96 16.83 10.85 -10.79
N SER A 97 16.56 10.23 -9.63
CA SER A 97 15.34 9.47 -9.39
C SER A 97 14.27 10.27 -8.64
N LYS A 98 13.01 9.90 -8.90
CA LYS A 98 11.84 10.36 -8.16
C LYS A 98 11.13 9.16 -7.54
N VAL A 99 10.75 9.28 -6.28
CA VAL A 99 9.98 8.26 -5.55
C VAL A 99 8.58 8.79 -5.25
N VAL A 100 7.59 7.97 -5.53
CA VAL A 100 6.20 8.14 -5.12
C VAL A 100 5.85 6.97 -4.20
N VAL A 101 5.24 7.27 -3.07
CA VAL A 101 4.75 6.25 -2.13
C VAL A 101 3.25 6.40 -2.03
N THR A 102 2.50 5.35 -2.33
CA THR A 102 1.04 5.33 -2.25
C THR A 102 0.57 4.29 -1.23
N GLY A 103 -0.54 4.56 -0.57
CA GLY A 103 -1.13 3.61 0.37
C GLY A 103 -2.35 4.17 1.08
N ASP A 104 -3.13 3.28 1.66
CA ASP A 104 -4.32 3.59 2.44
C ASP A 104 -4.12 3.14 3.89
N VAL A 105 -4.00 4.12 4.80
CA VAL A 105 -3.77 3.86 6.23
C VAL A 105 -4.95 3.19 6.93
N THR A 106 -6.11 3.09 6.27
CA THR A 106 -7.29 2.38 6.78
C THR A 106 -7.30 0.90 6.40
N GLN A 107 -6.45 0.48 5.44
CA GLN A 107 -6.38 -0.88 4.90
C GLN A 107 -5.04 -1.55 5.24
N ILE A 108 -4.73 -1.64 6.53
CA ILE A 108 -3.48 -2.26 7.01
C ILE A 108 -3.73 -3.73 7.27
N ASP A 109 -3.06 -4.60 6.50
CA ASP A 109 -3.15 -6.06 6.59
C ASP A 109 -1.94 -6.67 7.33
N LEU A 110 -1.16 -5.85 8.03
CA LEU A 110 -0.03 -6.33 8.84
C LEU A 110 -0.55 -7.12 10.06
N PRO A 111 0.23 -8.09 10.56
CA PRO A 111 -0.09 -8.80 11.80
C PRO A 111 -0.26 -7.86 12.98
N ASP A 112 -1.09 -8.26 13.95
CA ASP A 112 -1.29 -7.53 15.21
C ASP A 112 0.05 -7.12 15.83
N LYS A 113 0.13 -5.88 16.31
CA LYS A 113 1.31 -5.26 16.94
C LYS A 113 2.45 -4.88 15.97
N VAL A 114 2.35 -5.16 14.69
CA VAL A 114 3.32 -4.67 13.70
C VAL A 114 2.91 -3.27 13.25
N ARG A 115 3.81 -2.31 13.40
CA ARG A 115 3.56 -0.92 12.99
C ARG A 115 3.67 -0.77 11.49
N SER A 116 2.79 0.02 10.90
CA SER A 116 2.86 0.38 9.50
C SER A 116 4.04 1.33 9.22
N GLY A 117 4.87 0.96 8.27
CA GLY A 117 5.99 1.79 7.81
C GLY A 117 5.54 3.07 7.11
N LEU A 118 4.36 3.07 6.47
CA LEU A 118 3.79 4.29 5.89
C LEU A 118 3.43 5.30 6.98
N ILE A 119 2.74 4.86 8.04
CA ILE A 119 2.37 5.75 9.16
C ILE A 119 3.63 6.28 9.84
N ASP A 120 4.63 5.43 10.05
CA ASP A 120 5.90 5.83 10.63
C ASP A 120 6.61 6.87 9.75
N ALA A 121 6.70 6.64 8.45
CA ALA A 121 7.32 7.56 7.49
C ALA A 121 6.61 8.91 7.42
N LEU A 122 5.26 8.94 7.43
CA LEU A 122 4.48 10.18 7.45
C LEU A 122 4.81 11.05 8.69
N HIS A 123 5.17 10.43 9.79
CA HIS A 123 5.58 11.12 11.02
C HIS A 123 7.05 11.56 10.96
N VAL A 124 7.95 10.63 10.67
CA VAL A 124 9.41 10.84 10.73
C VAL A 124 9.90 11.80 9.64
N LEU A 125 9.27 11.78 8.46
CA LEU A 125 9.71 12.56 7.29
C LEU A 125 8.94 13.87 7.11
N ARG A 126 8.14 14.28 8.07
CA ARG A 126 7.27 15.46 7.96
C ARG A 126 8.02 16.72 7.58
N ASP A 127 9.18 16.95 8.20
CA ASP A 127 9.95 18.19 8.08
C ASP A 127 11.22 18.01 7.22
N VAL A 128 11.27 16.92 6.44
CA VAL A 128 12.41 16.67 5.54
C VAL A 128 12.21 17.43 4.24
N GLU A 129 13.13 18.33 3.93
CA GLU A 129 13.13 19.09 2.68
C GLU A 129 13.17 18.16 1.46
N GLY A 130 12.40 18.48 0.41
CA GLY A 130 12.29 17.65 -0.80
C GLY A 130 11.25 16.52 -0.70
N ILE A 131 10.59 16.35 0.45
CA ILE A 131 9.49 15.40 0.63
C ILE A 131 8.16 16.16 0.74
N ALA A 132 7.19 15.80 -0.09
CA ALA A 132 5.83 16.31 -0.01
C ALA A 132 4.87 15.18 0.42
N GLN A 133 3.90 15.52 1.28
CA GLN A 133 2.85 14.62 1.70
C GLN A 133 1.51 15.15 1.19
N VAL A 134 0.78 14.33 0.45
CA VAL A 134 -0.53 14.65 -0.10
C VAL A 134 -1.54 13.67 0.47
N ARG A 135 -2.59 14.18 1.12
CA ARG A 135 -3.68 13.36 1.63
C ARG A 135 -4.88 13.47 0.70
N LEU A 136 -5.32 12.34 0.17
CA LEU A 136 -6.56 12.21 -0.58
C LEU A 136 -7.73 11.93 0.37
N THR A 137 -8.92 12.36 -0.01
CA THR A 137 -10.16 12.22 0.76
C THR A 137 -11.19 11.43 -0.05
N GLU A 138 -12.32 11.11 0.55
CA GLU A 138 -13.44 10.46 -0.16
C GLU A 138 -13.90 11.22 -1.41
N LYS A 139 -13.69 12.54 -1.46
CA LYS A 139 -14.06 13.39 -2.62
C LYS A 139 -13.14 13.15 -3.82
N ASP A 140 -11.93 12.66 -3.57
CA ASP A 140 -10.93 12.38 -4.59
C ASP A 140 -11.06 10.95 -5.16
N VAL A 141 -11.90 10.13 -4.53
CA VAL A 141 -12.09 8.73 -4.92
C VAL A 141 -13.13 8.62 -6.05
N VAL A 142 -12.67 8.19 -7.22
CA VAL A 142 -13.55 7.87 -8.36
C VAL A 142 -13.93 6.39 -8.29
N ARG A 143 -15.18 6.11 -7.92
CA ARG A 143 -15.72 4.74 -7.85
C ARG A 143 -17.05 4.66 -8.55
N HIS A 144 -17.38 3.47 -9.07
CA HIS A 144 -18.70 3.21 -9.60
C HIS A 144 -19.78 3.50 -8.54
N ARG A 145 -20.89 4.18 -8.94
CA ARG A 145 -21.95 4.63 -8.01
C ARG A 145 -22.48 3.51 -7.10
N LEU A 146 -22.65 2.31 -7.65
CA LEU A 146 -23.11 1.15 -6.87
C LEU A 146 -22.09 0.73 -5.82
N VAL A 147 -20.79 0.76 -6.13
CA VAL A 147 -19.72 0.43 -5.17
C VAL A 147 -19.71 1.40 -4.00
N GLN A 148 -19.91 2.70 -4.25
CA GLN A 148 -20.04 3.70 -3.17
C GLN A 148 -21.23 3.40 -2.25
N GLN A 149 -22.36 2.96 -2.81
CA GLN A 149 -23.54 2.58 -2.02
C GLN A 149 -23.32 1.32 -1.21
N ILE A 150 -22.62 0.33 -1.77
CA ILE A 150 -22.25 -0.90 -1.07
C ILE A 150 -21.33 -0.58 0.14
N VAL A 151 -20.27 0.20 -0.06
CA VAL A 151 -19.36 0.59 1.02
C VAL A 151 -20.12 1.28 2.15
N LYS A 152 -20.92 2.29 1.85
CA LYS A 152 -21.75 2.99 2.85
C LYS A 152 -22.70 2.07 3.61
N ALA A 153 -23.27 1.07 2.94
CA ALA A 153 -24.19 0.12 3.58
C ALA A 153 -23.42 -0.77 4.58
N TYR A 154 -22.20 -1.21 4.25
CA TYR A 154 -21.37 -2.00 5.16
C TYR A 154 -20.85 -1.17 6.33
N GLU A 155 -20.43 0.06 6.12
CA GLU A 155 -20.00 0.99 7.17
C GLU A 155 -21.12 1.20 8.19
N LYS A 156 -22.35 1.49 7.74
CA LYS A 156 -23.52 1.63 8.60
C LYS A 156 -23.81 0.38 9.40
N ALA A 157 -23.74 -0.79 8.78
CA ALA A 157 -23.98 -2.06 9.45
C ALA A 157 -22.88 -2.39 10.49
N ALA A 158 -21.66 -1.93 10.31
CA ALA A 158 -20.57 -2.08 11.28
C ALA A 158 -20.77 -1.15 12.48
N GLU A 159 -21.20 0.09 12.29
CA GLU A 159 -21.53 1.03 13.36
C GLU A 159 -22.68 0.51 14.24
N GLU A 160 -23.71 -0.06 13.63
CA GLU A 160 -24.87 -0.64 14.35
C GLU A 160 -24.49 -1.88 15.21
N LYS A 161 -23.42 -2.59 14.85
CA LYS A 161 -22.91 -3.77 15.59
C LYS A 161 -21.99 -3.43 16.74
N THR A 162 -21.50 -2.19 16.85
CA THR A 162 -20.69 -1.74 17.98
C THR A 162 -21.65 -1.19 19.05
N PRO A 163 -21.98 -1.95 20.15
CA PRO A 163 -22.86 -1.45 21.20
C PRO A 163 -22.17 -0.28 21.88
N GLY A 164 -22.84 0.87 21.87
CA GLY A 164 -22.36 2.06 22.54
C GLY A 164 -22.02 1.79 23.99
N SER A 165 -20.84 2.19 24.39
CA SER A 165 -20.46 2.37 25.80
C SER A 165 -21.38 3.44 26.43
N HIS A 166 -22.56 3.02 26.85
CA HIS A 166 -23.43 3.86 27.66
C HIS A 166 -22.84 3.97 29.05
N ASN A 167 -22.30 5.15 29.29
CA ASN A 167 -21.88 5.69 30.55
C ASN A 167 -23.05 5.62 31.57
N HIS A 168 -23.05 4.60 32.46
CA HIS A 168 -23.93 4.55 33.60
C HIS A 168 -23.36 5.49 34.68
N LYS A 169 -23.69 6.78 34.59
CA LYS A 169 -23.65 7.66 35.77
C LYS A 169 -24.81 7.29 36.65
N GLN A 170 -24.58 6.41 37.61
CA GLN A 170 -25.46 6.28 38.77
C GLN A 170 -25.31 7.52 39.64
N THR A 171 -26.33 8.35 39.62
CA THR A 171 -26.59 9.37 40.65
C THR A 171 -26.91 8.64 41.94
N MET A 172 -26.01 8.65 42.91
CA MET A 172 -26.34 8.34 44.28
C MET A 172 -26.98 9.62 44.87
N GLU A 173 -28.30 9.59 45.07
CA GLU A 173 -28.96 10.44 46.05
C GLU A 173 -28.75 9.77 47.40
N VAL A 174 -28.24 10.54 48.34
CA VAL A 174 -28.11 10.22 49.75
C VAL A 174 -29.17 11.05 50.47
N ASP A 175 -30.07 10.35 51.14
CA ASP A 175 -30.91 10.89 52.21
C ASP A 175 -30.07 11.17 53.49
#